data_ad3dd21120f1319a60ffd6138a0798bf
#
_entry.id   ad3dd21120f1319a60ffd6138a0798bf
#
_cell.length_a   1.000
_cell.length_b   1.000
_cell.length_c   1.000
_cell.angle_alpha   90.00
_cell.angle_beta   90.00
_cell.angle_gamma   90.00
#
_symmetry.space_group_name_H-M   'P 1'
#
loop_
_entity.id
_entity.type
_entity.pdbx_description
1 polymer ?
#
loop_
_entity_poly.entity_id
_entity_poly.type
_entity_poly.pdbx_seq_one_letter_code
_entity_poly.pdbx_strand_id
1 'polypeptide(L)'
;IQAGMDENTPAAVLEKGTTARQRRLVSTLARLWEDAKTFQVQTPAIILVGKVCTLSEKFDWVKNLPLWGKQILTTRPRQNSSRLAGRLRELGAQVIELPSITTKPVWPNEVLGTILGSIREQESEQWLVFTSPIGVQTFWKQIRMLKMDVRNVFLPHVKVAAIGSGTAKELEQFGVFADVMPQTFCAAALG
;
A
#
# COMPACT_ATOMS: atom_id res chain seq x y z
N ILE A 1 -38.73 -3.74 24.53
CA ILE A 1 -40.08 -3.32 24.93
C ILE A 1 -40.59 -4.23 26.04
N GLN A 2 -40.67 -5.55 25.86
CA GLN A 2 -41.10 -6.48 26.91
C GLN A 2 -40.24 -6.47 28.19
N ALA A 3 -38.96 -6.06 28.07
CA ALA A 3 -38.01 -5.92 29.17
C ALA A 3 -38.00 -4.51 29.80
N GLY A 4 -39.03 -3.67 29.56
CA GLY A 4 -39.17 -2.35 30.17
C GLY A 4 -38.44 -1.21 29.48
N MET A 5 -37.91 -1.42 28.27
CA MET A 5 -37.36 -0.31 27.47
C MET A 5 -38.49 0.52 26.85
N ASP A 6 -38.30 1.85 26.86
CA ASP A 6 -39.23 2.78 26.20
C ASP A 6 -39.21 2.51 24.68
N GLU A 7 -40.40 2.31 24.13
CA GLU A 7 -40.61 2.06 22.70
C GLU A 7 -40.17 3.21 21.79
N ASN A 8 -40.09 4.43 22.31
CA ASN A 8 -39.56 5.60 21.62
C ASN A 8 -38.03 5.69 21.67
N THR A 9 -37.37 4.75 22.35
CA THR A 9 -35.89 4.72 22.38
C THR A 9 -35.34 4.70 20.97
N PRO A 10 -34.45 5.63 20.62
CA PRO A 10 -33.79 5.62 19.28
C PRO A 10 -33.07 4.33 19.02
N ALA A 11 -33.25 3.80 17.80
CA ALA A 11 -32.57 2.60 17.35
C ALA A 11 -32.09 2.76 15.90
N ALA A 12 -31.05 2.08 15.55
CA ALA A 12 -30.53 2.12 14.19
C ALA A 12 -30.04 0.72 13.73
N VAL A 13 -30.10 0.50 12.44
CA VAL A 13 -29.46 -0.65 11.78
C VAL A 13 -28.33 -0.15 10.90
N LEU A 14 -27.16 -0.68 11.10
CA LEU A 14 -26.00 -0.45 10.26
C LEU A 14 -25.71 -1.73 9.45
N GLU A 15 -26.02 -1.70 8.17
CA GLU A 15 -25.82 -2.79 7.23
C GLU A 15 -24.45 -2.66 6.57
N LYS A 16 -23.71 -3.77 6.45
CA LYS A 16 -22.40 -3.84 5.79
C LYS A 16 -21.44 -2.73 6.27
N GLY A 17 -21.44 -2.49 7.59
CA GLY A 17 -20.61 -1.46 8.21
C GLY A 17 -19.14 -1.54 7.78
N THR A 18 -18.47 -0.38 7.67
CA THR A 18 -17.08 -0.22 7.24
C THR A 18 -16.76 -0.65 5.79
N THR A 19 -17.78 -0.91 4.98
CA THR A 19 -17.59 -1.23 3.56
C THR A 19 -18.09 -0.09 2.66
N ALA A 20 -17.72 -0.12 1.38
CA ALA A 20 -18.25 0.79 0.36
C ALA A 20 -19.78 0.66 0.16
N ARG A 21 -20.37 -0.39 0.67
CA ARG A 21 -21.81 -0.69 0.55
C ARG A 21 -22.56 -0.46 1.87
N GLN A 22 -21.98 0.27 2.80
CA GLN A 22 -22.60 0.57 4.08
C GLN A 22 -23.90 1.34 3.87
N ARG A 23 -24.97 0.85 4.50
CA ARG A 23 -26.28 1.50 4.57
C ARG A 23 -26.68 1.69 6.02
N ARG A 24 -27.42 2.73 6.31
CA ARG A 24 -27.90 3.05 7.66
C ARG A 24 -29.39 3.34 7.65
N LEU A 25 -30.10 2.72 8.57
CA LEU A 25 -31.48 3.01 8.90
C LEU A 25 -31.53 3.54 10.33
N VAL A 26 -32.17 4.66 10.56
CA VAL A 26 -32.43 5.21 11.91
C VAL A 26 -33.92 5.18 12.14
N SER A 27 -34.35 4.69 13.30
CA SER A 27 -35.75 4.50 13.70
C SER A 27 -35.91 4.55 15.22
N THR A 28 -37.01 4.06 15.74
CA THR A 28 -37.26 3.80 17.16
C THR A 28 -37.46 2.30 17.40
N LEU A 29 -37.36 1.86 18.66
CA LEU A 29 -37.55 0.44 18.99
C LEU A 29 -38.92 -0.09 18.52
N ALA A 30 -39.98 0.71 18.66
CA ALA A 30 -41.32 0.32 18.22
C ALA A 30 -41.41 0.04 16.73
N ARG A 31 -40.74 0.85 15.92
CA ARG A 31 -40.83 0.81 14.43
C ARG A 31 -39.70 0.05 13.74
N LEU A 32 -38.65 -0.27 14.46
CA LEU A 32 -37.42 -0.80 13.87
C LEU A 32 -37.65 -2.01 12.95
N TRP A 33 -38.57 -2.88 13.37
CA TRP A 33 -38.86 -4.10 12.59
C TRP A 33 -39.56 -3.81 11.25
N GLU A 34 -40.55 -2.95 11.25
CA GLU A 34 -41.30 -2.58 10.03
C GLU A 34 -40.44 -1.74 9.10
N ASP A 35 -39.71 -0.79 9.66
CA ASP A 35 -38.81 0.06 8.91
C ASP A 35 -37.65 -0.78 8.29
N ALA A 36 -37.13 -1.77 9.02
CA ALA A 36 -36.10 -2.69 8.51
C ALA A 36 -36.59 -3.55 7.35
N LYS A 37 -37.85 -4.02 7.42
CA LYS A 37 -38.49 -4.73 6.29
C LYS A 37 -38.62 -3.83 5.06
N THR A 38 -39.14 -2.63 5.23
CA THR A 38 -39.32 -1.65 4.16
C THR A 38 -37.99 -1.26 3.54
N PHE A 39 -36.94 -1.09 4.36
CA PHE A 39 -35.59 -0.78 3.94
C PHE A 39 -34.87 -1.98 3.29
N GLN A 40 -35.45 -3.18 3.42
CA GLN A 40 -34.87 -4.44 2.93
C GLN A 40 -33.46 -4.67 3.49
N VAL A 41 -33.33 -4.61 4.82
CA VAL A 41 -32.04 -4.83 5.50
C VAL A 41 -31.51 -6.24 5.20
N GLN A 42 -30.25 -6.31 4.84
CA GLN A 42 -29.54 -7.56 4.58
C GLN A 42 -28.40 -7.78 5.58
N THR A 43 -28.03 -9.01 5.79
CA THR A 43 -26.84 -9.38 6.58
C THR A 43 -25.56 -9.18 5.77
N PRO A 44 -24.43 -8.88 6.41
CA PRO A 44 -24.27 -8.64 7.85
C PRO A 44 -24.79 -7.25 8.25
N ALA A 45 -25.49 -7.18 9.39
CA ALA A 45 -26.01 -5.94 9.95
C ALA A 45 -25.84 -5.93 11.48
N ILE A 46 -25.67 -4.73 12.04
CA ILE A 46 -25.59 -4.48 13.48
C ILE A 46 -26.77 -3.60 13.88
N ILE A 47 -27.41 -3.94 14.97
CA ILE A 47 -28.47 -3.14 15.59
C ILE A 47 -27.86 -2.34 16.74
N LEU A 48 -28.10 -1.04 16.75
CA LEU A 48 -27.69 -0.10 17.78
C LEU A 48 -28.97 0.43 18.45
N VAL A 49 -28.99 0.51 19.79
CA VAL A 49 -30.12 0.99 20.56
C VAL A 49 -29.62 2.03 21.56
N GLY A 50 -30.36 3.15 21.65
CA GLY A 50 -30.08 4.22 22.58
C GLY A 50 -29.86 5.59 21.93
N LYS A 51 -29.69 6.60 22.78
CA LYS A 51 -29.54 8.01 22.37
C LYS A 51 -28.35 8.24 21.42
N VAL A 52 -27.33 7.36 21.40
CA VAL A 52 -26.22 7.43 20.46
C VAL A 52 -26.69 7.43 19.00
N CYS A 53 -27.81 6.80 18.67
CA CYS A 53 -28.37 6.75 17.33
C CYS A 53 -28.79 8.13 16.81
N THR A 54 -29.13 9.10 17.69
CA THR A 54 -29.47 10.46 17.27
C THR A 54 -28.27 11.28 16.82
N LEU A 55 -27.06 10.83 17.16
CA LEU A 55 -25.82 11.50 16.75
C LEU A 55 -25.36 11.10 15.34
N SER A 56 -26.06 10.18 14.74
CA SER A 56 -25.66 9.56 13.47
C SER A 56 -25.49 10.56 12.32
N GLU A 57 -26.28 11.62 12.26
CA GLU A 57 -26.15 12.68 11.23
C GLU A 57 -24.95 13.58 11.52
N LYS A 58 -24.73 13.94 12.79
CA LYS A 58 -23.65 14.81 13.22
C LYS A 58 -22.26 14.20 12.95
N PHE A 59 -22.15 12.87 13.02
CA PHE A 59 -20.90 12.14 12.83
C PHE A 59 -20.81 11.44 11.47
N ASP A 60 -21.61 11.82 10.48
CA ASP A 60 -21.64 11.22 9.14
C ASP A 60 -20.59 11.81 8.17
N TRP A 61 -19.53 12.42 8.72
CA TRP A 61 -18.47 13.06 7.95
C TRP A 61 -17.78 12.12 6.95
N VAL A 62 -17.81 10.81 7.22
CA VAL A 62 -17.19 9.79 6.37
C VAL A 62 -17.81 9.78 4.97
N LYS A 63 -19.10 10.08 4.84
CA LYS A 63 -19.80 10.17 3.55
C LYS A 63 -19.31 11.32 2.67
N ASN A 64 -18.69 12.34 3.29
CA ASN A 64 -18.16 13.49 2.58
C ASN A 64 -16.76 13.24 2.02
N LEU A 65 -16.17 12.08 2.30
CA LEU A 65 -14.87 11.69 1.75
C LEU A 65 -14.98 11.43 0.23
N PRO A 66 -14.00 11.88 -0.57
CA PRO A 66 -14.11 11.89 -2.04
C PRO A 66 -14.23 10.49 -2.67
N LEU A 67 -13.79 9.46 -1.97
CA LEU A 67 -13.86 8.07 -2.43
C LEU A 67 -14.85 7.22 -1.62
N TRP A 68 -15.69 7.85 -0.80
CA TRP A 68 -16.73 7.11 -0.09
C TRP A 68 -17.64 6.33 -1.05
N GLY A 69 -17.96 5.11 -0.69
CA GLY A 69 -18.78 4.22 -1.54
C GLY A 69 -18.05 3.62 -2.74
N LYS A 70 -16.76 3.95 -2.94
CA LYS A 70 -15.94 3.35 -4.00
C LYS A 70 -15.19 2.13 -3.50
N GLN A 71 -15.18 1.08 -4.32
CA GLN A 71 -14.36 -0.11 -4.10
C GLN A 71 -13.19 -0.09 -5.09
N ILE A 72 -11.97 -0.15 -4.60
CA ILE A 72 -10.74 -0.07 -5.40
C ILE A 72 -9.93 -1.34 -5.21
N LEU A 73 -9.64 -2.01 -6.32
CA LEU A 73 -8.75 -3.16 -6.36
C LEU A 73 -7.32 -2.71 -6.67
N THR A 74 -6.36 -3.06 -5.81
CA THR A 74 -4.95 -2.81 -6.06
C THR A 74 -4.23 -4.13 -6.31
N THR A 75 -3.44 -4.20 -7.40
CA THR A 75 -2.71 -5.40 -7.82
C THR A 75 -1.22 -5.33 -7.52
N ARG A 76 -0.76 -4.27 -6.84
CA ARG A 76 0.65 -4.06 -6.54
C ARG A 76 1.23 -5.14 -5.61
N PRO A 77 2.55 -5.45 -5.72
CA PRO A 77 3.22 -6.33 -4.77
C PRO A 77 3.03 -5.83 -3.33
N ARG A 78 2.91 -6.75 -2.37
CA ARG A 78 2.64 -6.45 -0.94
C ARG A 78 3.56 -5.39 -0.35
N GLN A 79 4.84 -5.41 -0.70
CA GLN A 79 5.84 -4.48 -0.19
C GLN A 79 5.58 -3.01 -0.58
N ASN A 80 4.88 -2.78 -1.70
CA ASN A 80 4.59 -1.45 -2.24
C ASN A 80 3.11 -1.05 -2.12
N SER A 81 2.26 -1.93 -1.60
CA SER A 81 0.81 -1.75 -1.55
C SER A 81 0.37 -0.85 -0.40
N SER A 82 1.04 -0.89 0.74
CA SER A 82 0.56 -0.31 1.99
C SER A 82 0.34 1.21 1.94
N ARG A 83 1.25 1.98 1.33
CA ARG A 83 1.14 3.45 1.27
C ARG A 83 -0.03 3.91 0.40
N LEU A 84 -0.20 3.33 -0.79
CA LEU A 84 -1.30 3.66 -1.68
C LEU A 84 -2.64 3.22 -1.07
N ALA A 85 -2.71 1.98 -0.58
CA ALA A 85 -3.91 1.45 0.06
C ALA A 85 -4.31 2.27 1.29
N GLY A 86 -3.36 2.69 2.13
CA GLY A 86 -3.59 3.58 3.26
C GLY A 86 -4.19 4.91 2.80
N ARG A 87 -3.60 5.57 1.81
CA ARG A 87 -4.09 6.84 1.29
C ARG A 87 -5.49 6.74 0.68
N LEU A 88 -5.78 5.66 -0.03
CA LEU A 88 -7.11 5.43 -0.59
C LEU A 88 -8.16 5.20 0.52
N ARG A 89 -7.81 4.49 1.59
CA ARG A 89 -8.69 4.30 2.76
C ARG A 89 -8.95 5.61 3.49
N GLU A 90 -7.94 6.45 3.68
CA GLU A 90 -8.08 7.79 4.26
C GLU A 90 -9.06 8.65 3.46
N LEU A 91 -9.11 8.49 2.16
CA LEU A 91 -10.06 9.15 1.25
C LEU A 91 -11.45 8.48 1.23
N GLY A 92 -11.68 7.43 2.02
CA GLY A 92 -12.97 6.77 2.18
C GLY A 92 -13.20 5.54 1.29
N ALA A 93 -12.20 5.10 0.52
CA ALA A 93 -12.37 3.92 -0.33
C ALA A 93 -12.32 2.61 0.46
N GLN A 94 -13.10 1.64 0.03
CA GLN A 94 -12.88 0.24 0.38
C GLN A 94 -11.79 -0.32 -0.52
N VAL A 95 -10.61 -0.63 0.04
CA VAL A 95 -9.47 -1.13 -0.74
C VAL A 95 -9.35 -2.64 -0.60
N ILE A 96 -9.40 -3.33 -1.73
CA ILE A 96 -9.10 -4.75 -1.86
C ILE A 96 -7.69 -4.88 -2.39
N GLU A 97 -6.81 -5.53 -1.64
CA GLU A 97 -5.43 -5.76 -2.04
C GLU A 97 -5.31 -7.19 -2.59
N LEU A 98 -5.04 -7.30 -3.89
CA LEU A 98 -4.81 -8.55 -4.61
C LEU A 98 -3.40 -8.52 -5.25
N PRO A 99 -2.33 -8.82 -4.49
CA PRO A 99 -0.98 -8.85 -5.04
C PRO A 99 -0.88 -9.87 -6.17
N SER A 100 -0.62 -9.40 -7.40
CA SER A 100 -0.54 -10.24 -8.59
C SER A 100 0.89 -10.65 -8.95
N ILE A 101 1.91 -10.00 -8.35
CA ILE A 101 3.32 -10.22 -8.62
C ILE A 101 4.06 -10.47 -7.31
N THR A 102 4.92 -11.46 -7.31
CA THR A 102 5.89 -11.72 -6.23
C THR A 102 7.28 -11.73 -6.83
N THR A 103 8.17 -10.90 -6.31
CA THR A 103 9.58 -10.87 -6.72
C THR A 103 10.39 -11.77 -5.79
N LYS A 104 11.18 -12.67 -6.38
CA LYS A 104 12.12 -13.53 -5.65
C LYS A 104 13.53 -13.27 -6.18
N PRO A 105 14.52 -13.07 -5.30
CA PRO A 105 15.92 -12.97 -5.74
C PRO A 105 16.38 -14.33 -6.31
N VAL A 106 17.19 -14.29 -7.34
CA VAL A 106 17.90 -15.47 -7.85
C VAL A 106 19.05 -15.75 -6.87
N TRP A 107 19.05 -16.94 -6.29
CA TRP A 107 20.09 -17.34 -5.34
C TRP A 107 20.36 -18.85 -5.41
N PRO A 108 21.61 -19.29 -5.43
CA PRO A 108 22.84 -18.50 -5.52
C PRO A 108 22.96 -17.77 -6.88
N ASN A 109 23.65 -16.63 -6.88
CA ASN A 109 23.91 -15.84 -8.10
C ASN A 109 25.41 -15.78 -8.34
N GLU A 110 25.97 -16.84 -8.91
CA GLU A 110 27.39 -16.97 -9.22
C GLU A 110 27.84 -15.95 -10.27
N VAL A 111 26.96 -15.62 -11.22
CA VAL A 111 27.22 -14.62 -12.27
C VAL A 111 27.47 -13.25 -11.64
N LEU A 112 26.67 -12.84 -10.67
CA LEU A 112 26.88 -11.58 -9.96
C LEU A 112 28.23 -11.56 -9.25
N GLY A 113 28.58 -12.64 -8.55
CA GLY A 113 29.87 -12.76 -7.86
C GLY A 113 31.05 -12.60 -8.81
N THR A 114 31.00 -13.24 -9.98
CA THR A 114 32.03 -13.16 -11.02
C THR A 114 32.14 -11.74 -11.60
N ILE A 115 30.99 -11.10 -11.93
CA ILE A 115 30.97 -9.73 -12.45
C ILE A 115 31.56 -8.74 -11.44
N LEU A 116 31.14 -8.84 -10.17
CA LEU A 116 31.66 -7.94 -9.13
C LEU A 116 33.15 -8.15 -8.85
N GLY A 117 33.66 -9.38 -9.04
CA GLY A 117 35.10 -9.67 -9.02
C GLY A 117 35.83 -8.99 -10.18
N SER A 118 35.29 -9.07 -11.39
CA SER A 118 35.93 -8.47 -12.59
C SER A 118 35.93 -6.93 -12.57
N ILE A 119 34.93 -6.29 -11.99
CA ILE A 119 34.92 -4.84 -11.82
C ILE A 119 36.13 -4.34 -11.03
N ARG A 120 36.58 -5.12 -10.05
CA ARG A 120 37.72 -4.77 -9.20
C ARG A 120 39.07 -4.84 -9.98
N GLU A 121 39.14 -5.68 -10.99
CA GLU A 121 40.36 -5.91 -11.75
C GLU A 121 40.51 -4.95 -12.96
N GLN A 122 39.43 -4.21 -13.28
CA GLN A 122 39.41 -3.28 -14.39
C GLN A 122 39.64 -1.85 -13.89
N GLU A 123 40.55 -1.12 -14.59
CA GLU A 123 40.81 0.30 -14.32
C GLU A 123 39.93 1.24 -15.17
N SER A 124 39.24 0.72 -16.17
CA SER A 124 38.33 1.49 -17.01
C SER A 124 37.05 1.85 -16.27
N GLU A 125 36.41 2.96 -16.64
CA GLU A 125 35.12 3.39 -16.08
C GLU A 125 34.06 2.28 -16.23
N GLN A 126 33.42 1.95 -15.13
CA GLN A 126 32.37 0.95 -15.04
C GLN A 126 31.06 1.58 -14.54
N TRP A 127 29.94 1.07 -14.99
CA TRP A 127 28.64 1.57 -14.61
C TRP A 127 27.78 0.51 -13.93
N LEU A 128 27.28 0.85 -12.72
CA LEU A 128 26.23 0.09 -12.05
C LEU A 128 24.88 0.79 -12.25
N VAL A 129 24.01 0.17 -13.03
CA VAL A 129 22.72 0.73 -13.38
C VAL A 129 21.59 0.06 -12.59
N PHE A 130 20.89 0.83 -11.77
CA PHE A 130 19.75 0.37 -10.99
C PHE A 130 18.44 0.85 -11.60
N THR A 131 17.58 -0.09 -11.96
CA THR A 131 16.30 0.19 -12.63
C THR A 131 15.09 0.21 -11.70
N SER A 132 15.25 -0.24 -10.44
CA SER A 132 14.15 -0.29 -9.48
C SER A 132 14.66 -0.32 -8.03
N PRO A 133 13.86 0.18 -7.05
CA PRO A 133 14.20 0.09 -5.62
C PRO A 133 14.41 -1.35 -5.16
N ILE A 134 13.59 -2.30 -5.65
CA ILE A 134 13.73 -3.72 -5.28
C ILE A 134 15.03 -4.33 -5.83
N GLY A 135 15.51 -3.85 -6.99
CA GLY A 135 16.81 -4.21 -7.53
C GLY A 135 17.94 -3.79 -6.59
N VAL A 136 17.88 -2.57 -6.07
CA VAL A 136 18.82 -2.06 -5.05
C VAL A 136 18.82 -2.96 -3.81
N GLN A 137 17.66 -3.18 -3.21
CA GLN A 137 17.53 -4.04 -2.01
C GLN A 137 18.07 -5.45 -2.24
N THR A 138 17.76 -6.03 -3.40
CA THR A 138 18.22 -7.36 -3.76
C THR A 138 19.75 -7.42 -3.94
N PHE A 139 20.31 -6.40 -4.58
CA PHE A 139 21.76 -6.28 -4.78
C PHE A 139 22.50 -6.23 -3.44
N TRP A 140 22.08 -5.36 -2.50
CA TRP A 140 22.69 -5.28 -1.18
C TRP A 140 22.55 -6.58 -0.38
N LYS A 141 21.39 -7.22 -0.48
CA LYS A 141 21.19 -8.53 0.15
C LYS A 141 22.18 -9.57 -0.39
N GLN A 142 22.40 -9.59 -1.71
CA GLN A 142 23.32 -10.52 -2.34
C GLN A 142 24.79 -10.24 -2.00
N ILE A 143 25.22 -8.97 -1.97
CA ILE A 143 26.57 -8.60 -1.50
C ILE A 143 26.82 -9.12 -0.09
N ARG A 144 25.88 -8.95 0.82
CA ARG A 144 25.98 -9.48 2.20
C ARG A 144 26.08 -11.01 2.23
N MET A 145 25.29 -11.70 1.41
CA MET A 145 25.31 -13.16 1.34
C MET A 145 26.65 -13.67 0.73
N LEU A 146 27.22 -12.94 -0.21
CA LEU A 146 28.56 -13.22 -0.75
C LEU A 146 29.68 -12.82 0.22
N LYS A 147 29.36 -12.23 1.39
CA LYS A 147 30.32 -11.68 2.36
C LYS A 147 31.29 -10.68 1.72
N MET A 148 30.83 -9.96 0.72
CA MET A 148 31.62 -8.99 -0.01
C MET A 148 31.53 -7.63 0.68
N ASP A 149 32.65 -6.95 0.83
CA ASP A 149 32.69 -5.58 1.36
C ASP A 149 32.21 -4.63 0.26
N VAL A 150 31.29 -3.74 0.60
CA VAL A 150 30.72 -2.74 -0.31
C VAL A 150 31.79 -1.83 -0.90
N ARG A 151 32.87 -1.56 -0.18
CA ARG A 151 34.04 -0.80 -0.64
C ARG A 151 34.78 -1.45 -1.79
N ASN A 152 34.64 -2.76 -1.97
CA ASN A 152 35.20 -3.50 -3.09
C ASN A 152 34.31 -3.44 -4.36
N VAL A 153 33.13 -2.86 -4.26
CA VAL A 153 32.17 -2.73 -5.37
C VAL A 153 32.11 -1.29 -5.87
N PHE A 154 32.01 -0.34 -4.94
CA PHE A 154 31.95 1.08 -5.27
C PHE A 154 33.34 1.70 -5.24
N LEU A 155 34.11 1.39 -6.25
CA LEU A 155 35.46 1.91 -6.46
C LEU A 155 35.42 3.29 -7.14
N PRO A 156 36.50 4.09 -7.12
CA PRO A 156 36.51 5.43 -7.71
C PRO A 156 36.15 5.48 -9.20
N HIS A 157 36.43 4.41 -9.95
CA HIS A 157 36.11 4.29 -11.39
C HIS A 157 34.70 3.69 -11.64
N VAL A 158 33.96 3.35 -10.59
CA VAL A 158 32.59 2.81 -10.72
C VAL A 158 31.58 3.92 -10.54
N LYS A 159 30.82 4.20 -11.59
CA LYS A 159 29.72 5.15 -11.62
C LYS A 159 28.39 4.46 -11.35
N VAL A 160 27.47 5.19 -10.75
CA VAL A 160 26.15 4.67 -10.38
C VAL A 160 25.06 5.44 -11.10
N ALA A 161 24.18 4.72 -11.81
CA ALA A 161 22.99 5.31 -12.41
C ALA A 161 21.70 4.74 -11.80
N ALA A 162 20.73 5.63 -11.58
CA ALA A 162 19.38 5.26 -11.12
C ALA A 162 18.35 5.74 -12.12
N ILE A 163 17.47 4.85 -12.60
CA ILE A 163 16.44 5.22 -13.60
C ILE A 163 15.44 6.25 -13.08
N GLY A 164 15.20 6.30 -11.78
CA GLY A 164 14.21 7.22 -11.23
C GLY A 164 14.41 7.54 -9.76
N SER A 165 13.73 8.58 -9.31
CA SER A 165 13.86 9.12 -7.95
C SER A 165 13.60 8.11 -6.82
N GLY A 166 12.69 7.15 -7.02
CA GLY A 166 12.46 6.08 -6.05
C GLY A 166 13.66 5.15 -5.90
N THR A 167 14.38 4.88 -7.01
CA THR A 167 15.58 4.05 -7.03
C THR A 167 16.76 4.80 -6.41
N ALA A 168 16.92 6.09 -6.73
CA ALA A 168 17.94 6.95 -6.14
C ALA A 168 17.78 7.04 -4.62
N LYS A 169 16.56 7.31 -4.12
CA LYS A 169 16.27 7.33 -2.68
C LYS A 169 16.56 5.99 -1.98
N GLU A 170 16.38 4.88 -2.66
CA GLU A 170 16.72 3.57 -2.10
C GLU A 170 18.24 3.39 -1.99
N LEU A 171 19.01 3.86 -2.98
CA LEU A 171 20.48 3.87 -2.93
C LEU A 171 20.99 4.75 -1.78
N GLU A 172 20.40 5.92 -1.57
CA GLU A 172 20.74 6.84 -0.48
C GLU A 172 20.62 6.17 0.91
N GLN A 173 19.67 5.26 1.11
CA GLN A 173 19.53 4.50 2.36
C GLN A 173 20.75 3.61 2.66
N PHE A 174 21.51 3.27 1.64
CA PHE A 174 22.75 2.51 1.75
C PHE A 174 24.00 3.39 1.66
N GLY A 175 23.83 4.71 1.68
CA GLY A 175 24.94 5.69 1.62
C GLY A 175 25.53 5.87 0.23
N VAL A 176 24.84 5.44 -0.84
CA VAL A 176 25.27 5.61 -2.22
C VAL A 176 24.38 6.62 -2.93
N PHE A 177 25.00 7.62 -3.54
CA PHE A 177 24.33 8.62 -4.37
C PHE A 177 24.52 8.28 -5.83
N ALA A 178 23.45 8.38 -6.62
CA ALA A 178 23.56 8.16 -8.06
C ALA A 178 24.29 9.32 -8.75
N ASP A 179 25.30 9.02 -9.56
CA ASP A 179 25.99 9.99 -10.40
C ASP A 179 25.09 10.53 -11.51
N VAL A 180 24.21 9.65 -12.05
CA VAL A 180 23.27 9.98 -13.12
C VAL A 180 21.86 9.49 -12.81
N MET A 181 20.89 10.38 -13.05
CA MET A 181 19.48 10.07 -13.08
C MET A 181 18.83 10.79 -14.27
N PRO A 182 18.21 10.05 -15.22
CA PRO A 182 17.61 10.66 -16.40
C PRO A 182 16.37 11.48 -16.05
N GLN A 183 16.07 12.49 -16.84
CA GLN A 183 14.85 13.30 -16.66
C GLN A 183 13.58 12.51 -16.98
N THR A 184 13.64 11.60 -17.96
CA THR A 184 12.56 10.67 -18.29
C THR A 184 12.91 9.27 -17.81
N PHE A 185 12.04 8.67 -17.02
CA PHE A 185 12.29 7.39 -16.33
C PHE A 185 12.18 6.18 -17.29
N CYS A 186 13.02 6.14 -18.32
CA CYS A 186 13.09 5.03 -19.27
C CYS A 186 14.56 4.66 -19.56
N ALA A 187 14.77 3.41 -19.95
CA ALA A 187 16.12 2.90 -20.23
C ALA A 187 16.80 3.66 -21.40
N ALA A 188 16.03 4.08 -22.41
CA ALA A 188 16.55 4.83 -23.56
C ALA A 188 17.09 6.23 -23.19
N ALA A 189 16.80 6.75 -22.02
CA ALA A 189 17.28 8.05 -21.56
C ALA A 189 18.59 7.94 -20.73
N LEU A 190 19.12 6.73 -20.55
CA LEU A 190 20.41 6.46 -19.89
C LEU A 190 21.53 6.19 -20.89
N GLY A 191 21.23 5.97 -22.19
CA GLY A 191 22.18 5.67 -23.26
C GLY A 191 22.46 6.86 -24.17
#